data_204245c1c9cc357989c9c584cc5151ac
#
_entry.id   204245c1c9cc357989c9c584cc5151ac
#
_cell.length_a   1.000
_cell.length_b   1.000
_cell.length_c   1.000
_cell.angle_alpha   90.00
_cell.angle_beta   90.00
_cell.angle_gamma   90.00
#
_symmetry.space_group_name_H-M   'P 1'
#
loop_
_entity.id
_entity.type
_entity.pdbx_description
1 polymer ?
#
loop_
_entity_poly.entity_id
_entity_poly.type
_entity_poly.pdbx_seq_one_letter_code
_entity_poly.pdbx_strand_id
1 'polypeptide(L)'
;MPKTYLTKQEKLNNDLAAWIYGTMRVKRISQSKMAEQMGIKQPSLNYKLRHGNFTFQDLAVVFDILQPDAETLQRLMMGVSK
;
A
#
# COMPACT_ATOMS: atom_id res chain seq x y z
N MET A 1 -19.63 19.65 -6.36
CA MET A 1 -18.41 20.32 -6.78
C MET A 1 -17.32 19.31 -7.03
N PRO A 2 -16.74 19.32 -8.20
CA PRO A 2 -15.68 18.36 -8.48
C PRO A 2 -14.45 18.63 -7.64
N LYS A 3 -13.86 17.57 -7.18
CA LYS A 3 -12.67 17.67 -6.37
C LYS A 3 -11.45 17.74 -7.29
N THR A 4 -10.67 18.79 -7.15
CA THR A 4 -9.49 18.95 -7.99
C THR A 4 -8.21 18.52 -7.28
N TYR A 5 -8.32 18.12 -6.03
CA TYR A 5 -7.18 17.65 -5.25
C TYR A 5 -7.63 16.57 -4.28
N LEU A 6 -6.68 15.75 -3.87
CA LEU A 6 -6.97 14.66 -2.95
C LEU A 6 -6.91 15.14 -1.51
N THR A 7 -7.71 14.51 -0.64
CA THR A 7 -7.57 14.72 0.79
C THR A 7 -6.25 14.11 1.26
N LYS A 8 -5.81 14.45 2.47
CA LYS A 8 -4.60 13.85 3.03
C LYS A 8 -4.73 12.34 3.13
N GLN A 9 -5.90 11.86 3.50
CA GLN A 9 -6.13 10.43 3.62
C GLN A 9 -6.03 9.75 2.26
N GLU A 10 -6.64 10.34 1.24
CA GLU A 10 -6.59 9.76 -0.10
C GLU A 10 -5.17 9.75 -0.65
N LYS A 11 -4.43 10.83 -0.40
CA LYS A 11 -3.06 10.90 -0.86
C LYS A 11 -2.20 9.82 -0.19
N LEU A 12 -2.37 9.65 1.11
CA LEU A 12 -1.63 8.62 1.83
C LEU A 12 -1.96 7.23 1.30
N ASN A 13 -3.24 6.96 1.09
CA ASN A 13 -3.66 5.66 0.56
C ASN A 13 -3.05 5.40 -0.81
N ASN A 14 -3.05 6.42 -1.68
CA ASN A 14 -2.48 6.29 -3.01
C ASN A 14 -0.97 6.08 -2.95
N ASP A 15 -0.30 6.81 -2.08
CA ASP A 15 1.15 6.69 -1.92
C ASP A 15 1.53 5.30 -1.41
N LEU A 16 0.75 4.78 -0.46
CA LEU A 16 0.99 3.44 0.07
C LEU A 16 0.79 2.38 -1.00
N ALA A 17 -0.31 2.50 -1.76
CA ALA A 17 -0.59 1.53 -2.82
C ALA A 17 0.50 1.55 -3.87
N ALA A 18 0.96 2.73 -4.27
CA ALA A 18 2.03 2.86 -5.26
C ALA A 18 3.34 2.26 -4.73
N TRP A 19 3.65 2.50 -3.47
CA TRP A 19 4.85 1.95 -2.87
C TRP A 19 4.79 0.43 -2.80
N ILE A 20 3.64 -0.10 -2.38
CA ILE A 20 3.47 -1.55 -2.29
C ILE A 20 3.65 -2.19 -3.66
N TYR A 21 3.00 -1.62 -4.67
CA TYR A 21 3.06 -2.13 -6.03
C TYR A 21 4.51 -2.13 -6.55
N GLY A 22 5.19 -1.00 -6.40
CA GLY A 22 6.57 -0.87 -6.85
C GLY A 22 7.50 -1.83 -6.12
N THR A 23 7.32 -1.96 -4.82
CA THR A 23 8.16 -2.84 -4.03
C THR A 23 7.94 -4.31 -4.40
N MET A 24 6.69 -4.69 -4.67
CA MET A 24 6.40 -6.04 -5.12
C MET A 24 7.13 -6.34 -6.42
N ARG A 25 7.16 -5.37 -7.34
CA ARG A 25 7.85 -5.56 -8.62
C ARG A 25 9.35 -5.71 -8.41
N VAL A 26 9.93 -4.88 -7.58
CA VAL A 26 11.36 -4.94 -7.30
C VAL A 26 11.74 -6.29 -6.66
N LYS A 27 10.93 -6.75 -5.74
CA LYS A 27 11.18 -8.01 -5.05
C LYS A 27 10.67 -9.22 -5.82
N ARG A 28 10.04 -8.98 -6.96
CA ARG A 28 9.48 -10.04 -7.83
C ARG A 28 8.45 -10.89 -7.09
N ILE A 29 7.60 -10.23 -6.34
CA ILE A 29 6.49 -10.89 -5.65
C ILE A 29 5.23 -10.64 -6.48
N SER A 30 4.57 -11.71 -6.93
CA SER A 30 3.35 -11.58 -7.71
C SER A 30 2.19 -11.22 -6.80
N GLN A 31 1.11 -10.70 -7.40
CA GLN A 31 -0.10 -10.41 -6.64
C GLN A 31 -0.68 -11.67 -6.01
N SER A 32 -0.59 -12.78 -6.73
CA SER A 32 -1.07 -14.06 -6.21
C SER A 32 -0.29 -14.46 -4.97
N LYS A 33 1.02 -14.34 -5.02
CA LYS A 33 1.88 -14.69 -3.89
C LYS A 33 1.64 -13.76 -2.71
N MET A 34 1.51 -12.46 -2.99
CA MET A 34 1.27 -11.47 -1.95
C MET A 34 -0.06 -11.74 -1.25
N ALA A 35 -1.11 -12.00 -2.04
CA ALA A 35 -2.43 -12.29 -1.49
C ALA A 35 -2.38 -13.55 -0.61
N GLU A 36 -1.67 -14.56 -1.06
CA GLU A 36 -1.51 -15.79 -0.29
C GLU A 36 -0.88 -15.52 1.06
N GLN A 37 0.18 -14.71 1.06
CA GLN A 37 0.87 -14.38 2.30
C GLN A 37 0.03 -13.49 3.23
N MET A 38 -0.85 -12.70 2.65
CA MET A 38 -1.76 -11.88 3.43
C MET A 38 -2.99 -12.65 3.90
N GLY A 39 -3.19 -13.87 3.40
CA GLY A 39 -4.36 -14.66 3.77
C GLY A 39 -5.64 -14.18 3.12
N ILE A 40 -5.54 -13.54 1.96
CA ILE A 40 -6.71 -13.04 1.23
C ILE A 40 -6.64 -13.55 -0.20
N LYS A 41 -7.74 -13.40 -0.93
CA LYS A 41 -7.80 -13.81 -2.32
C LYS A 41 -7.22 -12.71 -3.20
N GLN A 42 -6.69 -13.11 -4.36
CA GLN A 42 -6.08 -12.16 -5.28
C GLN A 42 -7.01 -11.03 -5.71
N PRO A 43 -8.28 -11.28 -6.03
CA PRO A 43 -9.18 -10.16 -6.36
C PRO A 43 -9.32 -9.14 -5.24
N SER A 44 -9.28 -9.60 -3.99
CA SER A 44 -9.34 -8.69 -2.84
C SER A 44 -8.10 -7.82 -2.77
N LEU A 45 -6.93 -8.40 -3.01
CA LEU A 45 -5.70 -7.63 -3.03
C LEU A 45 -5.70 -6.62 -4.17
N ASN A 46 -6.15 -7.04 -5.35
CA ASN A 46 -6.26 -6.16 -6.50
C ASN A 46 -7.14 -4.95 -6.19
N TYR A 47 -8.27 -5.20 -5.54
CA TYR A 47 -9.16 -4.12 -5.12
C TYR A 47 -8.45 -3.14 -4.19
N LYS A 48 -7.74 -3.66 -3.19
CA LYS A 48 -7.02 -2.82 -2.24
C LYS A 48 -5.95 -1.98 -2.94
N LEU A 49 -5.21 -2.58 -3.87
CA LEU A 49 -4.17 -1.87 -4.60
C LEU A 49 -4.74 -0.77 -5.48
N ARG A 50 -5.89 -1.02 -6.11
CA ARG A 50 -6.49 -0.06 -7.01
C ARG A 50 -7.11 1.12 -6.27
N HIS A 51 -7.63 0.89 -5.08
CA HIS A 51 -8.36 1.90 -4.33
C HIS A 51 -7.60 2.42 -3.12
N GLY A 52 -6.44 1.87 -2.83
CA GLY A 52 -5.68 2.26 -1.66
C GLY A 52 -6.40 1.95 -0.36
N ASN A 53 -7.24 0.94 -0.36
CA ASN A 53 -8.11 0.64 0.77
C ASN A 53 -7.48 -0.43 1.67
N PHE A 54 -6.43 -0.04 2.39
CA PHE A 54 -5.74 -0.93 3.30
C PHE A 54 -6.13 -0.61 4.73
N THR A 55 -6.50 -1.64 5.49
CA THR A 55 -6.75 -1.48 6.92
C THR A 55 -5.41 -1.45 7.65
N PHE A 56 -5.46 -1.04 8.92
CA PHE A 56 -4.26 -1.04 9.74
C PHE A 56 -3.64 -2.45 9.82
N GLN A 57 -4.50 -3.45 9.94
CA GLN A 57 -4.06 -4.84 9.99
C GLN A 57 -3.40 -5.26 8.69
N ASP A 58 -3.99 -4.84 7.55
CA ASP A 58 -3.39 -5.11 6.25
C ASP A 58 -1.99 -4.52 6.16
N LEU A 59 -1.82 -3.29 6.62
CA LEU A 59 -0.52 -2.62 6.56
C LEU A 59 0.51 -3.32 7.43
N ALA A 60 0.09 -3.81 8.60
CA ALA A 60 1.00 -4.54 9.46
C ALA A 60 1.55 -5.78 8.75
N VAL A 61 0.68 -6.52 8.08
CA VAL A 61 1.09 -7.71 7.33
C VAL A 61 1.96 -7.34 6.14
N VAL A 62 1.56 -6.31 5.40
CA VAL A 62 2.31 -5.86 4.24
C VAL A 62 3.73 -5.44 4.64
N PHE A 63 3.85 -4.69 5.71
CA PHE A 63 5.16 -4.24 6.17
C PHE A 63 6.02 -5.41 6.65
N ASP A 64 5.39 -6.44 7.22
CA ASP A 64 6.12 -7.64 7.62
C ASP A 64 6.65 -8.38 6.40
N ILE A 65 5.87 -8.45 5.34
CA ILE A 65 6.27 -9.14 4.12
C ILE A 65 7.31 -8.34 3.33
N LEU A 66 7.08 -7.06 3.13
CA LEU A 66 7.92 -6.22 2.27
C LEU A 66 9.08 -5.58 3.01
N GLN A 67 8.98 -5.45 4.32
CA GLN A 67 10.06 -4.99 5.19
C GLN A 67 10.68 -3.67 4.71
N PRO A 68 9.89 -2.57 4.71
CA PRO A 68 10.45 -1.28 4.35
C PRO A 68 11.50 -0.85 5.39
N ASP A 69 12.52 -0.14 4.94
CA ASP A 69 13.47 0.40 5.90
C ASP A 69 12.85 1.59 6.63
N ALA A 70 13.54 2.05 7.69
CA ALA A 70 13.01 3.12 8.52
C ALA A 70 12.84 4.40 7.74
N GLU A 71 13.74 4.68 6.82
CA GLU A 71 13.67 5.89 6.00
C GLU A 71 12.45 5.87 5.09
N THR A 72 12.20 4.74 4.44
CA THR A 72 11.04 4.60 3.55
C THR A 72 9.75 4.75 4.35
N LEU A 73 9.68 4.08 5.50
CA LEU A 73 8.49 4.12 6.34
C LEU A 73 8.24 5.55 6.82
N GLN A 74 9.28 6.24 7.24
CA GLN A 74 9.16 7.62 7.69
C GLN A 74 8.67 8.52 6.57
N ARG A 75 9.19 8.34 5.36
CA ARG A 75 8.78 9.14 4.21
C ARG A 75 7.31 8.93 3.90
N LEU A 76 6.84 7.70 3.94
CA LEU A 76 5.44 7.40 3.69
C LEU A 76 4.54 8.08 4.71
N MET A 77 4.93 8.03 5.97
CA MET A 77 4.12 8.64 7.02
C MET A 77 4.17 10.15 6.98
N MET A 78 5.33 10.72 6.68
CA MET A 78 5.49 12.16 6.64
C MET A 78 4.89 12.79 5.39
N GLY A 79 4.63 12.01 4.36
CA GLY A 79 3.96 12.53 3.17
C GLY A 79 2.59 13.09 3.47
N VAL A 80 2.00 12.67 4.57
CA VAL A 80 0.68 13.13 4.98
C VAL A 80 0.72 14.57 5.50
N SER A 81 1.83 14.97 6.09
CA SER A 81 1.90 16.28 6.73
C SER A 81 2.29 17.40 5.78
N LYS A 82 2.42 17.10 4.52
CA LYS A 82 2.70 18.13 3.50
C LYS A 82 1.49 18.49 2.66
#